data_1095a6e872da3beb4c2a52a759fb34a5
#
_entry.id   1095a6e872da3beb4c2a52a759fb34a5
#
_cell.length_a   1.000
_cell.length_b   1.000
_cell.length_c   1.000
_cell.angle_alpha   90.00
_cell.angle_beta   90.00
_cell.angle_gamma   90.00
#
_symmetry.space_group_name_H-M   'P 1'
#
loop_
_entity.id
_entity.type
_entity.pdbx_description
1 polymer ?
#
loop_
_entity_poly.entity_id
_entity_poly.type
_entity_poly.pdbx_seq_one_letter_code
_entity_poly.pdbx_strand_id
1 'polypeptide(L)'
;MNELQIFNYNGNEVRTVQIDGEPWWVLKDVCGVLDLSDTNKTAERLEPDELTRIKFVSGGQKREMVCVNESGLYNVILRSDKPEAKPFRKWVTAEVLP
;
A
#
# COMPACT_ATOMS: atom_id res chain seq x y z
N MET A 1 -14.28 3.76 12.83
CA MET A 1 -13.85 4.84 11.92
C MET A 1 -12.42 4.57 11.48
N ASN A 2 -12.18 4.65 10.17
CA ASN A 2 -10.87 4.33 9.61
C ASN A 2 -9.96 5.56 9.73
N GLU A 3 -8.79 5.37 10.27
CA GLU A 3 -7.80 6.44 10.37
C GLU A 3 -6.83 6.36 9.20
N LEU A 4 -6.74 7.45 8.45
CA LEU A 4 -5.78 7.59 7.36
C LEU A 4 -4.49 8.18 7.90
N GLN A 5 -3.38 7.50 7.66
CA GLN A 5 -2.06 8.00 7.96
C GLN A 5 -1.28 8.14 6.67
N ILE A 6 -0.53 9.22 6.53
CA ILE A 6 0.29 9.48 5.36
C ILE A 6 1.75 9.44 5.79
N PHE A 7 2.49 8.49 5.22
CA PHE A 7 3.93 8.40 5.42
C PHE A 7 4.64 8.93 4.18
N ASN A 8 5.82 9.48 4.35
CA ASN A 8 6.63 9.94 3.24
C ASN A 8 7.88 9.07 3.14
N TYR A 9 8.04 8.43 1.99
CA TYR A 9 9.20 7.59 1.71
C TYR A 9 9.92 8.11 0.47
N ASN A 10 11.09 8.72 0.65
CA ASN A 10 11.90 9.27 -0.45
C ASN A 10 11.10 10.18 -1.39
N GLY A 11 10.25 11.04 -0.82
CA GLY A 11 9.42 11.94 -1.60
C GLY A 11 8.12 11.34 -2.10
N ASN A 12 7.87 10.05 -1.84
CA ASN A 12 6.62 9.39 -2.23
C ASN A 12 5.69 9.29 -1.03
N GLU A 13 4.44 9.69 -1.19
CA GLU A 13 3.43 9.51 -0.16
C GLU A 13 2.94 8.07 -0.16
N VAL A 14 2.93 7.46 1.01
CA VAL A 14 2.40 6.12 1.21
C VAL A 14 1.25 6.23 2.21
N ARG A 15 0.03 6.11 1.72
CA ARG A 15 -1.16 6.23 2.55
C ARG A 15 -1.52 4.88 3.15
N THR A 16 -1.81 4.89 4.45
CA THR A 16 -2.12 3.70 5.23
C THR A 16 -3.40 3.92 5.98
N VAL A 17 -4.23 2.89 6.07
CA VAL A 17 -5.49 2.92 6.80
C VAL A 17 -5.51 1.79 7.81
N GLN A 18 -5.95 2.08 9.03
CA GLN A 18 -6.18 1.05 10.04
C GLN A 18 -7.63 0.60 9.98
N ILE A 19 -7.85 -0.70 9.79
CA ILE A 19 -9.18 -1.31 9.82
C ILE A 19 -9.14 -2.46 10.82
N ASP A 20 -9.93 -2.38 11.87
CA ASP A 20 -9.99 -3.40 12.92
C ASP A 20 -8.61 -3.76 13.48
N GLY A 21 -7.75 -2.75 13.63
CA GLY A 21 -6.40 -2.92 14.16
C GLY A 21 -5.39 -3.42 13.15
N GLU A 22 -5.78 -3.65 11.90
CA GLU A 22 -4.88 -4.09 10.85
C GLU A 22 -4.53 -2.94 9.89
N PRO A 23 -3.26 -2.77 9.54
CA PRO A 23 -2.88 -1.77 8.56
C PRO A 23 -3.18 -2.23 7.13
N TRP A 24 -3.66 -1.31 6.31
CA TRP A 24 -3.89 -1.50 4.89
C TRP A 24 -3.20 -0.37 4.14
N TRP A 25 -2.50 -0.69 3.07
CA TRP A 25 -1.75 0.28 2.26
C TRP A 25 -2.45 0.52 0.94
N VAL A 26 -2.48 1.77 0.48
CA VAL A 26 -2.99 2.09 -0.85
C VAL A 26 -2.05 1.47 -1.90
N LEU A 27 -2.56 0.55 -2.69
CA LEU A 27 -1.74 -0.21 -3.65
C LEU A 27 -1.08 0.70 -4.67
N LYS A 28 -1.78 1.73 -5.14
CA LYS A 28 -1.24 2.69 -6.08
C LYS A 28 0.03 3.37 -5.53
N ASP A 29 0.04 3.70 -4.26
CA ASP A 29 1.19 4.34 -3.62
C ASP A 29 2.37 3.37 -3.54
N VAL A 30 2.11 2.11 -3.18
CA VAL A 30 3.12 1.06 -3.14
C VAL A 30 3.72 0.85 -4.52
N CYS A 31 2.88 0.78 -5.54
CA CYS A 31 3.34 0.64 -6.93
C CYS A 31 4.19 1.84 -7.34
N GLY A 32 3.84 3.04 -6.88
CA GLY A 32 4.64 4.24 -7.15
C GLY A 32 6.04 4.17 -6.58
N VAL A 33 6.18 3.68 -5.35
CA VAL A 33 7.48 3.50 -4.71
C VAL A 33 8.33 2.47 -5.45
N LEU A 34 7.71 1.37 -5.87
CA LEU A 34 8.40 0.25 -6.52
C LEU A 34 8.52 0.41 -8.03
N ASP A 35 8.08 1.55 -8.56
CA ASP A 35 8.12 1.84 -10.00
C ASP A 35 7.40 0.76 -10.83
N LEU A 36 6.23 0.35 -10.34
CA LEU A 36 5.36 -0.58 -11.03
C LEU A 36 4.25 0.21 -11.72
N SER A 37 4.27 0.23 -13.05
CA SER A 37 3.39 1.11 -13.83
C SER A 37 1.95 0.65 -13.90
N ASP A 38 1.69 -0.65 -13.69
CA ASP A 38 0.35 -1.23 -13.85
C ASP A 38 -0.18 -1.76 -12.52
N THR A 39 -0.92 -0.91 -11.82
CA THR A 39 -1.52 -1.26 -10.53
C THR A 39 -2.54 -2.39 -10.69
N ASN A 40 -3.30 -2.41 -11.77
CA ASN A 40 -4.32 -3.44 -12.00
C ASN A 40 -3.69 -4.83 -12.17
N LYS A 41 -2.61 -4.92 -12.93
CA LYS A 41 -1.89 -6.19 -13.07
C LYS A 41 -1.29 -6.66 -11.76
N THR A 42 -0.77 -5.73 -10.98
CA THR A 42 -0.25 -6.06 -9.65
C THR A 42 -1.36 -6.61 -8.77
N ALA A 43 -2.53 -5.97 -8.77
CA ALA A 43 -3.68 -6.43 -7.99
C ALA A 43 -4.15 -7.83 -8.40
N GLU A 44 -4.14 -8.14 -9.69
CA GLU A 44 -4.58 -9.44 -10.19
C GLU A 44 -3.73 -10.61 -9.70
N ARG A 45 -2.50 -10.34 -9.27
CA ARG A 45 -1.58 -11.36 -8.76
C ARG A 45 -1.77 -11.67 -7.28
N LEU A 46 -2.62 -10.89 -6.60
CA LEU A 46 -2.84 -11.04 -5.17
C LEU A 46 -4.08 -11.87 -4.90
N GLU A 47 -4.10 -12.50 -3.72
CA GLU A 47 -5.25 -13.29 -3.28
C GLU A 47 -6.41 -12.36 -2.88
N PRO A 48 -7.66 -12.83 -2.98
CA PRO A 48 -8.81 -11.98 -2.63
C PRO A 48 -8.79 -11.46 -1.20
N ASP A 49 -8.23 -12.19 -0.25
CA ASP A 49 -8.14 -11.77 1.15
C ASP A 49 -7.02 -10.75 1.39
N GLU A 50 -6.16 -10.53 0.40
CA GLU A 50 -5.08 -9.55 0.49
C GLU A 50 -5.46 -8.18 -0.04
N LEU A 51 -6.65 -8.06 -0.65
CA LEU A 51 -7.14 -6.85 -1.29
C LEU A 51 -8.44 -6.41 -0.67
N THR A 52 -8.65 -5.10 -0.59
CA THR A 52 -9.96 -4.53 -0.30
C THR A 52 -10.07 -3.17 -0.97
N ARG A 53 -11.28 -2.68 -1.11
CA ARG A 53 -11.55 -1.34 -1.63
C ARG A 53 -12.00 -0.47 -0.48
N ILE A 54 -11.35 0.65 -0.31
CA ILE A 54 -11.62 1.57 0.79
C ILE A 54 -11.98 2.93 0.21
N LYS A 55 -13.05 3.51 0.75
CA LYS A 55 -13.50 4.84 0.34
C LYS A 55 -12.84 5.89 1.22
N PHE A 56 -12.22 6.86 0.59
CA PHE A 56 -11.60 8.00 1.25
C PHE A 56 -12.33 9.26 0.86
N VAL A 57 -12.43 10.20 1.79
CA VAL A 57 -12.86 11.56 1.48
C VAL A 57 -11.61 12.42 1.36
N SER A 58 -11.39 12.98 0.18
CA SER A 58 -10.23 13.81 -0.09
C SER A 58 -10.69 15.03 -0.88
N GLY A 59 -10.45 16.22 -0.35
CA GLY A 59 -10.83 17.46 -1.01
C GLY A 59 -12.33 17.59 -1.29
N GLY A 60 -13.18 17.03 -0.41
CA GLY A 60 -14.61 17.03 -0.57
C GLY A 60 -15.15 15.99 -1.53
N GLN A 61 -14.30 15.15 -2.08
CA GLN A 61 -14.70 14.08 -2.99
C GLN A 61 -14.46 12.72 -2.36
N LYS A 62 -15.41 11.80 -2.57
CA LYS A 62 -15.24 10.40 -2.17
C LYS A 62 -14.50 9.66 -3.27
N ARG A 63 -13.39 9.03 -2.90
CA ARG A 63 -12.61 8.20 -3.82
C ARG A 63 -12.49 6.80 -3.27
N GLU A 64 -12.67 5.82 -4.13
CA GLU A 64 -12.46 4.42 -3.78
C GLU A 64 -11.07 4.01 -4.25
N MET A 65 -10.30 3.42 -3.35
CA MET A 65 -8.94 2.99 -3.67
C MET A 65 -8.74 1.55 -3.27
N VAL A 66 -8.01 0.81 -4.10
CA VAL A 66 -7.61 -0.56 -3.79
C VAL A 66 -6.49 -0.51 -2.76
N CYS A 67 -6.66 -1.26 -1.68
CA CYS A 67 -5.69 -1.36 -0.61
C CYS A 67 -5.28 -2.81 -0.40
N VAL A 68 -4.07 -3.01 0.12
CA VAL A 68 -3.52 -4.34 0.41
C VAL A 68 -3.17 -4.42 1.89
N ASN A 69 -3.36 -5.60 2.47
CA ASN A 69 -2.94 -5.87 3.84
C ASN A 69 -1.45 -6.21 3.89
N GLU A 70 -0.95 -6.58 5.07
CA GLU A 70 0.46 -6.89 5.25
C GLU A 70 0.92 -8.04 4.33
N SER A 71 0.13 -9.09 4.24
CA SER A 71 0.43 -10.23 3.37
C SER A 71 0.51 -9.80 1.91
N GLY A 72 -0.46 -9.00 1.44
CA GLY A 72 -0.47 -8.48 0.07
C GLY A 72 0.70 -7.56 -0.19
N LEU A 73 1.03 -6.70 0.76
CA LEU A 73 2.17 -5.79 0.64
C LEU A 73 3.47 -6.57 0.44
N TYR A 74 3.72 -7.59 1.26
CA TYR A 74 4.94 -8.38 1.13
C TYR A 74 4.98 -9.16 -0.19
N ASN A 75 3.84 -9.66 -0.66
CA ASN A 75 3.78 -10.33 -1.96
C ASN A 75 4.18 -9.38 -3.09
N VAL A 76 3.71 -8.14 -3.06
CA VAL A 76 4.10 -7.15 -4.07
C VAL A 76 5.59 -6.86 -4.00
N ILE A 77 6.12 -6.67 -2.79
CA ILE A 77 7.55 -6.40 -2.59
C ILE A 77 8.42 -7.57 -3.06
N LEU A 78 8.05 -8.79 -2.69
CA LEU A 78 8.85 -9.99 -3.01
C LEU A 78 8.86 -10.30 -4.50
N ARG A 79 7.78 -9.94 -5.21
CA ARG A 79 7.69 -10.16 -6.65
C ARG A 79 8.35 -9.04 -7.46
N SER A 80 8.68 -7.94 -6.79
CA SER A 80 9.35 -6.83 -7.45
C SER A 80 10.82 -7.14 -7.61
N ASP A 81 11.33 -6.98 -8.82
CA ASP A 81 12.76 -7.10 -9.12
C ASP A 81 13.46 -5.74 -9.09
N LYS A 82 12.76 -4.72 -8.62
CA LYS A 82 13.29 -3.36 -8.55
C LYS A 82 14.25 -3.21 -7.37
N PRO A 83 15.34 -2.43 -7.53
CA PRO A 83 16.27 -2.20 -6.42
C PRO A 83 15.61 -1.52 -5.21
N GLU A 84 14.52 -0.79 -5.42
CA GLU A 84 13.80 -0.07 -4.36
C GLU A 84 13.06 -1.00 -3.41
N ALA A 85 12.82 -2.25 -3.80
CA ALA A 85 11.99 -3.18 -3.02
C ALA A 85 12.60 -3.49 -1.65
N LYS A 86 13.90 -3.75 -1.58
CA LYS A 86 14.58 -4.12 -0.35
C LYS A 86 14.60 -3.00 0.68
N PRO A 87 15.04 -1.78 0.35
CA PRO A 87 15.00 -0.68 1.31
C PRO A 87 13.57 -0.29 1.69
N PHE A 88 12.63 -0.40 0.78
CA PHE A 88 11.22 -0.14 1.10
C PHE A 88 10.68 -1.15 2.11
N ARG A 89 10.99 -2.43 1.94
CA ARG A 89 10.61 -3.47 2.89
C ARG A 89 11.18 -3.17 4.29
N LYS A 90 12.43 -2.78 4.36
CA LYS A 90 13.07 -2.40 5.63
C LYS A 90 12.37 -1.23 6.28
N TRP A 91 12.03 -0.23 5.49
CA TRP A 91 11.33 0.96 5.99
C TRP A 91 9.95 0.59 6.55
N VAL A 92 9.20 -0.25 5.83
CA VAL A 92 7.87 -0.68 6.28
C VAL A 92 7.95 -1.40 7.63
N THR A 93 8.90 -2.31 7.79
CA THR A 93 9.02 -3.07 9.03
C THR A 93 9.53 -2.23 10.20
N ALA A 94 10.39 -1.25 9.93
CA ALA A 94 10.99 -0.41 10.98
C ALA A 94 10.12 0.77 11.39
N GLU A 95 9.44 1.41 10.42
CA GLU A 95 8.74 2.67 10.66
C GLU A 95 7.22 2.54 10.67
N VAL A 96 6.67 1.64 9.86
CA VAL A 96 5.23 1.52 9.69
C VAL A 96 4.64 0.43 10.57
N LEU A 97 5.39 -0.66 10.78
CA LEU A 97 4.94 -1.83 11.55
C LEU A 97 5.78 -2.08 12.81
N PRO A 98 6.22 -1.07 13.54
CA PRO A 98 7.01 -1.30 14.76
C PRO A 98 6.18 -1.94 15.87
#